data_d249718b6114bae168f33145c838566d
#
_entry.id   d249718b6114bae168f33145c838566d
#
_cell.length_a   1.000
_cell.length_b   1.000
_cell.length_c   1.000
_cell.angle_alpha   90.00
_cell.angle_beta   90.00
_cell.angle_gamma   90.00
#
_symmetry.space_group_name_H-M   'P 1'
#
loop_
_entity.id
_entity.type
_entity.pdbx_description
1 polymer ?
#
loop_
_entity_poly.entity_id
_entity_poly.type
_entity_poly.pdbx_seq_one_letter_code
_entity_poly.pdbx_strand_id
1 'polypeptide(L)'
;MKSTVDLGCEKERVLDGSQEAPNQAEWAGKLTRKIFPSALNPLFNIPPMGHVKSDKLFAEALKFIPGGVNSPVRAFRAVGGKPFFVNKAKGARVWDVDGNELIDYVGTWGPAILGHAHPKIISAVTAAAKHGTSFGIPNPFEVRMAKLICERFPGIQKVRMTNSGTEACMSAVRLARGFTRRDKIIKFDGCYHGHADSLLVKAGSGSLTFGHPDSAGVPADVAKYTIVAPFNSTEAVKTAFAINKNEIAAVIIEPVPGNAGLYLPRGGYLEFLREITQVNGALLIFDEVMTGFRVAPGGAQERLGVVPDLTCLGKIIGGGLPVGAFGGLAPIMDNLAPDGPVYQAGTLSGNPIAMAAGIAALEELGKGRMKAYAALERTGARLEAGMREAAKTANIPVQFNRCGSMFCAYFTDAPVWNLADAMQSDRTRFAKFFHGMLKEGIYLAPSQFEAGFISTAHTPAEIETTIRAAAKVLRQL
;
A
#
# COMPACT_ATOMS: atom_id res chain seq x y z
N MET A 1 -27.57 -13.43 71.04
CA MET A 1 -28.56 -14.25 70.37
C MET A 1 -28.03 -14.66 68.99
N LYS A 2 -27.78 -15.96 68.86
CA LYS A 2 -27.24 -16.58 67.60
C LYS A 2 -28.39 -16.81 66.66
N SER A 3 -28.26 -16.52 65.39
CA SER A 3 -29.10 -17.17 64.36
C SER A 3 -28.12 -17.62 63.20
N THR A 4 -27.99 -18.90 63.15
CA THR A 4 -27.31 -19.66 62.11
C THR A 4 -28.25 -19.71 60.90
N VAL A 5 -27.67 -19.40 59.72
CA VAL A 5 -28.27 -19.67 58.41
C VAL A 5 -27.51 -20.80 57.77
N ASP A 6 -28.20 -21.85 57.47
CA ASP A 6 -27.77 -23.12 56.87
C ASP A 6 -27.54 -22.89 55.36
N LEU A 7 -26.37 -23.20 54.85
CA LEU A 7 -26.06 -23.17 53.42
C LEU A 7 -25.99 -24.62 52.93
N GLY A 8 -27.04 -25.02 52.21
CA GLY A 8 -27.13 -26.31 51.55
C GLY A 8 -26.03 -26.52 50.51
N CYS A 9 -25.33 -27.61 50.68
CA CYS A 9 -24.28 -28.13 49.80
C CYS A 9 -24.94 -28.79 48.57
N GLU A 10 -24.92 -28.14 47.41
CA GLU A 10 -25.20 -28.81 46.13
C GLU A 10 -23.93 -29.43 45.55
N LYS A 11 -24.05 -30.70 45.23
CA LYS A 11 -23.00 -31.59 44.74
C LYS A 11 -22.49 -31.14 43.38
N GLU A 12 -21.20 -30.82 43.27
CA GLU A 12 -20.48 -30.71 42.04
C GLU A 12 -20.54 -31.99 41.20
N ARG A 13 -21.10 -31.91 39.99
CA ARG A 13 -20.91 -32.94 38.95
C ARG A 13 -19.55 -32.73 38.32
N VAL A 14 -18.66 -33.64 38.60
CA VAL A 14 -17.43 -33.82 37.85
C VAL A 14 -17.78 -34.16 36.41
N LEU A 15 -17.55 -33.25 35.48
CA LEU A 15 -17.55 -33.53 34.04
C LEU A 15 -16.19 -34.17 33.66
N ASP A 16 -16.28 -35.42 33.23
CA ASP A 16 -15.18 -36.21 32.68
C ASP A 16 -14.63 -35.52 31.43
N GLY A 17 -13.39 -35.02 31.54
CA GLY A 17 -12.69 -34.26 30.54
C GLY A 17 -11.88 -35.12 29.55
N SER A 18 -12.52 -36.03 28.80
CA SER A 18 -11.89 -36.75 27.70
C SER A 18 -12.50 -36.33 26.35
N GLN A 19 -12.24 -35.09 25.95
CA GLN A 19 -12.25 -34.73 24.52
C GLN A 19 -10.83 -34.36 24.12
N GLU A 20 -10.18 -35.30 23.42
CA GLU A 20 -8.91 -35.05 22.75
C GLU A 20 -9.02 -33.86 21.81
N ALA A 21 -8.08 -32.92 21.91
CA ALA A 21 -7.98 -31.80 20.97
C ALA A 21 -7.76 -32.37 19.55
N PRO A 22 -8.50 -31.88 18.54
CA PRO A 22 -8.37 -32.40 17.18
C PRO A 22 -6.97 -32.16 16.64
N ASN A 23 -6.41 -33.18 16.01
CA ASN A 23 -5.06 -33.23 15.44
C ASN A 23 -4.83 -32.04 14.50
N GLN A 24 -3.69 -31.35 14.63
CA GLN A 24 -3.30 -30.19 13.83
C GLN A 24 -3.38 -30.42 12.29
N ALA A 25 -3.26 -31.68 11.85
CA ALA A 25 -3.39 -32.06 10.45
C ALA A 25 -4.84 -31.94 9.91
N GLU A 26 -5.86 -32.14 10.75
CA GLU A 26 -7.27 -31.97 10.35
C GLU A 26 -7.69 -30.52 10.23
N TRP A 27 -7.09 -29.62 11.01
CA TRP A 27 -7.32 -28.18 10.91
C TRP A 27 -6.75 -27.61 9.59
N ALA A 28 -5.57 -28.03 9.20
CA ALA A 28 -4.94 -27.61 7.94
C ALA A 28 -5.77 -28.02 6.71
N GLY A 29 -6.38 -29.21 6.73
CA GLY A 29 -7.16 -29.74 5.61
C GLY A 29 -8.55 -29.08 5.42
N LYS A 30 -9.18 -28.58 6.50
CA LYS A 30 -10.51 -27.95 6.45
C LYS A 30 -10.48 -26.46 6.10
N LEU A 31 -9.42 -25.73 6.47
CA LEU A 31 -9.26 -24.30 6.16
C LEU A 31 -8.82 -24.05 4.70
N THR A 32 -8.02 -24.97 4.14
CA THR A 32 -7.53 -24.81 2.75
C THR A 32 -8.58 -25.08 1.68
N ARG A 33 -9.67 -25.78 1.97
CA ARG A 33 -10.71 -26.16 0.98
C ARG A 33 -11.81 -25.12 0.75
N LYS A 34 -11.96 -24.10 1.61
CA LYS A 34 -13.06 -23.13 1.48
C LYS A 34 -12.67 -21.73 1.02
N ILE A 35 -11.38 -21.39 1.00
CA ILE A 35 -10.93 -20.01 0.70
C ILE A 35 -10.19 -19.90 -0.63
N PHE A 36 -9.61 -20.98 -1.16
CA PHE A 36 -8.95 -20.96 -2.47
C PHE A 36 -9.26 -22.24 -3.24
N PRO A 37 -9.84 -22.16 -4.45
CA PRO A 37 -9.87 -23.33 -5.32
C PRO A 37 -8.43 -23.69 -5.69
N SER A 38 -7.95 -24.82 -5.21
CA SER A 38 -6.69 -25.43 -5.61
C SER A 38 -6.84 -26.03 -7.00
N ALA A 39 -6.96 -25.18 -8.02
CA ALA A 39 -6.74 -25.56 -9.39
C ALA A 39 -5.55 -24.76 -9.89
N LEU A 40 -4.37 -25.37 -9.88
CA LEU A 40 -3.31 -25.02 -10.81
C LEU A 40 -3.94 -25.07 -12.21
N ASN A 41 -4.21 -23.89 -12.77
CA ASN A 41 -4.85 -23.76 -14.05
C ASN A 41 -3.87 -24.28 -15.13
N PRO A 42 -4.13 -25.38 -15.83
CA PRO A 42 -3.16 -26.00 -16.75
C PRO A 42 -2.93 -25.20 -18.04
N LEU A 43 -3.48 -23.96 -18.13
CA LEU A 43 -3.46 -23.15 -19.34
C LEU A 43 -2.14 -22.41 -19.64
N PHE A 44 -1.10 -22.49 -18.78
CA PHE A 44 0.14 -21.75 -18.98
C PHE A 44 1.34 -22.67 -19.19
N ASN A 45 1.41 -23.37 -20.33
CA ASN A 45 2.64 -24.00 -20.80
C ASN A 45 3.51 -22.96 -21.53
N ILE A 46 3.97 -21.92 -20.78
CA ILE A 46 4.94 -20.96 -21.26
C ILE A 46 6.32 -21.51 -20.83
N PRO A 47 7.24 -21.81 -21.73
CA PRO A 47 8.58 -22.24 -21.32
C PRO A 47 9.21 -21.12 -20.50
N PRO A 48 9.66 -21.35 -19.27
CA PRO A 48 10.21 -20.34 -18.40
C PRO A 48 11.52 -19.76 -19.01
N MET A 49 11.77 -18.46 -18.82
CA MET A 49 13.14 -17.96 -18.75
C MET A 49 13.83 -18.86 -17.71
N GLY A 50 15.07 -19.33 -17.99
CA GLY A 50 15.73 -20.28 -17.10
C GLY A 50 15.86 -19.74 -15.68
N HIS A 51 14.99 -20.15 -14.78
CA HIS A 51 14.96 -19.75 -13.37
C HIS A 51 15.35 -20.90 -12.44
N VAL A 52 16.35 -21.71 -12.83
CA VAL A 52 16.75 -22.93 -12.10
C VAL A 52 17.18 -22.64 -10.66
N LYS A 53 17.95 -21.58 -10.43
CA LYS A 53 18.39 -21.19 -9.08
C LYS A 53 17.22 -20.59 -8.29
N SER A 54 16.41 -19.73 -8.91
CA SER A 54 15.21 -19.16 -8.31
C SER A 54 14.23 -20.24 -7.89
N ASP A 55 13.99 -21.26 -8.74
CA ASP A 55 13.12 -22.40 -8.42
C ASP A 55 13.59 -23.20 -7.20
N LYS A 56 14.92 -23.44 -7.09
CA LYS A 56 15.51 -24.10 -5.92
C LYS A 56 15.33 -23.27 -4.64
N LEU A 57 15.62 -21.98 -4.72
CA LEU A 57 15.44 -21.05 -3.59
C LEU A 57 13.98 -20.95 -3.17
N PHE A 58 13.04 -20.92 -4.12
CA PHE A 58 11.62 -20.88 -3.79
C PHE A 58 11.15 -22.17 -3.11
N ALA A 59 11.59 -23.34 -3.61
CA ALA A 59 11.31 -24.61 -2.98
C ALA A 59 11.88 -24.71 -1.55
N GLU A 60 13.04 -24.11 -1.30
CA GLU A 60 13.62 -24.00 0.03
C GLU A 60 12.86 -22.99 0.90
N ALA A 61 12.54 -21.80 0.38
CA ALA A 61 11.78 -20.77 1.10
C ALA A 61 10.43 -21.27 1.60
N LEU A 62 9.74 -22.10 0.83
CA LEU A 62 8.46 -22.72 1.22
C LEU A 62 8.56 -23.58 2.51
N LYS A 63 9.76 -24.05 2.89
CA LYS A 63 9.96 -24.82 4.13
C LYS A 63 10.02 -23.92 5.37
N PHE A 64 10.40 -22.64 5.22
CA PHE A 64 10.71 -21.76 6.35
C PHE A 64 9.85 -20.48 6.37
N ILE A 65 9.25 -20.10 5.23
CA ILE A 65 8.51 -18.85 5.09
C ILE A 65 7.10 -19.18 4.58
N PRO A 66 6.03 -18.73 5.23
CA PRO A 66 4.67 -18.96 4.76
C PRO A 66 4.46 -18.51 3.30
N GLY A 67 4.13 -19.47 2.42
CA GLY A 67 4.01 -19.24 0.98
C GLY A 67 5.32 -18.87 0.26
N GLY A 68 6.49 -19.06 0.92
CA GLY A 68 7.82 -18.79 0.39
C GLY A 68 8.18 -17.30 0.26
N VAL A 69 7.35 -16.39 0.82
CA VAL A 69 7.50 -14.93 0.65
C VAL A 69 7.12 -14.16 1.92
N ASN A 70 7.73 -13.00 2.12
CA ASN A 70 7.42 -12.10 3.25
C ASN A 70 6.31 -11.07 2.94
N SER A 71 5.67 -11.17 1.77
CA SER A 71 4.47 -10.40 1.41
C SER A 71 3.68 -11.14 0.33
N PRO A 72 2.34 -11.29 0.46
CA PRO A 72 1.54 -12.22 -0.33
C PRO A 72 1.63 -12.03 -1.84
N VAL A 73 1.66 -10.79 -2.32
CA VAL A 73 1.69 -10.46 -3.77
C VAL A 73 2.96 -10.99 -4.45
N ARG A 74 4.07 -11.13 -3.71
CA ARG A 74 5.35 -11.63 -4.23
C ARG A 74 5.31 -13.10 -4.64
N ALA A 75 4.28 -13.86 -4.23
CA ALA A 75 4.15 -15.29 -4.54
C ALA A 75 3.60 -15.58 -5.95
N PHE A 76 3.33 -14.58 -6.78
CA PHE A 76 2.80 -14.70 -8.16
C PHE A 76 1.44 -15.42 -8.29
N ARG A 77 0.71 -15.59 -7.18
CA ARG A 77 -0.55 -16.35 -7.19
C ARG A 77 -1.61 -15.76 -8.14
N ALA A 78 -1.63 -14.44 -8.30
CA ALA A 78 -2.61 -13.78 -9.15
C ALA A 78 -2.33 -13.94 -10.66
N VAL A 79 -1.08 -14.22 -11.04
CA VAL A 79 -0.67 -14.39 -12.44
C VAL A 79 -0.24 -15.82 -12.77
N GLY A 80 -0.08 -16.68 -11.73
CA GLY A 80 0.44 -18.03 -11.87
C GLY A 80 1.97 -18.06 -12.03
N GLY A 81 2.53 -19.27 -12.07
CA GLY A 81 3.97 -19.49 -12.11
C GLY A 81 4.64 -19.37 -10.74
N LYS A 82 5.95 -19.14 -10.74
CA LYS A 82 6.76 -19.00 -9.54
C LYS A 82 7.52 -17.69 -9.55
N PRO A 83 7.78 -17.06 -8.37
CA PRO A 83 8.59 -15.85 -8.30
C PRO A 83 10.07 -16.17 -8.57
N PHE A 84 10.78 -15.23 -9.16
CA PHE A 84 12.24 -15.25 -9.25
C PHE A 84 12.85 -14.52 -8.05
N PHE A 85 14.12 -14.82 -7.75
CA PHE A 85 14.86 -14.19 -6.65
C PHE A 85 15.86 -13.18 -7.20
N VAL A 86 15.79 -11.95 -6.71
CA VAL A 86 16.67 -10.86 -7.14
C VAL A 86 17.99 -10.91 -6.37
N ASN A 87 19.10 -10.85 -7.11
CA ASN A 87 20.47 -10.80 -6.57
C ASN A 87 20.97 -9.35 -6.41
N LYS A 88 20.65 -8.47 -7.37
CA LYS A 88 21.03 -7.05 -7.34
C LYS A 88 20.04 -6.20 -8.10
N ALA A 89 20.02 -4.91 -7.78
CA ALA A 89 19.23 -3.92 -8.49
C ALA A 89 20.02 -2.61 -8.62
N LYS A 90 19.91 -1.93 -9.77
CA LYS A 90 20.57 -0.65 -10.02
C LYS A 90 19.81 0.15 -11.08
N GLY A 91 19.60 1.44 -10.83
CA GLY A 91 18.84 2.28 -11.75
C GLY A 91 17.42 1.77 -11.94
N ALA A 92 16.98 1.59 -13.17
CA ALA A 92 15.67 1.06 -13.50
C ALA A 92 15.65 -0.48 -13.67
N ARG A 93 16.68 -1.21 -13.22
CA ARG A 93 16.87 -2.63 -13.53
C ARG A 93 17.09 -3.48 -12.31
N VAL A 94 16.65 -4.73 -12.41
CA VAL A 94 16.93 -5.81 -11.45
C VAL A 94 17.59 -6.98 -12.18
N TRP A 95 18.43 -7.72 -11.47
CA TRP A 95 19.05 -8.96 -11.95
C TRP A 95 18.68 -10.08 -10.98
N ASP A 96 18.14 -11.14 -11.52
CA ASP A 96 17.85 -12.31 -10.71
C ASP A 96 19.11 -13.16 -10.41
N VAL A 97 18.95 -14.18 -9.57
CA VAL A 97 20.06 -15.10 -9.22
C VAL A 97 20.49 -16.01 -10.37
N ASP A 98 19.68 -16.13 -11.40
CA ASP A 98 19.96 -16.88 -12.62
C ASP A 98 20.71 -16.02 -13.66
N GLY A 99 20.83 -14.69 -13.45
CA GLY A 99 21.53 -13.76 -14.30
C GLY A 99 20.63 -13.03 -15.30
N ASN A 100 19.31 -13.23 -15.26
CA ASN A 100 18.38 -12.51 -16.12
C ASN A 100 18.30 -11.04 -15.70
N GLU A 101 18.35 -10.14 -16.67
CA GLU A 101 18.22 -8.69 -16.48
C GLU A 101 16.85 -8.22 -16.91
N LEU A 102 16.16 -7.45 -16.04
CA LEU A 102 14.80 -6.99 -16.26
C LEU A 102 14.70 -5.48 -16.03
N ILE A 103 13.96 -4.77 -16.87
CA ILE A 103 13.50 -3.40 -16.59
C ILE A 103 12.36 -3.50 -15.57
N ASP A 104 12.52 -2.81 -14.44
CA ASP A 104 11.65 -2.96 -13.27
C ASP A 104 10.64 -1.82 -13.14
N TYR A 105 9.37 -2.14 -13.30
CA TYR A 105 8.25 -1.22 -13.05
C TYR A 105 7.54 -1.47 -11.71
N VAL A 106 8.06 -2.35 -10.86
CA VAL A 106 7.60 -2.53 -9.49
C VAL A 106 8.23 -1.49 -8.56
N GLY A 107 9.51 -1.14 -8.80
CA GLY A 107 10.21 -0.08 -8.09
C GLY A 107 10.13 -0.20 -6.57
N THR A 108 10.29 -1.43 -6.03
CA THR A 108 10.16 -1.76 -4.60
C THR A 108 8.75 -1.44 -4.04
N TRP A 109 7.70 -1.49 -4.87
CA TRP A 109 6.32 -1.08 -4.53
C TRP A 109 6.21 0.41 -4.21
N GLY A 110 7.02 1.23 -4.90
CA GLY A 110 6.98 2.68 -4.81
C GLY A 110 8.21 3.40 -4.26
N PRO A 111 9.00 2.91 -3.29
CA PRO A 111 10.17 3.62 -2.75
C PRO A 111 11.20 4.07 -3.76
N ALA A 112 11.47 3.28 -4.82
CA ALA A 112 12.58 3.51 -5.74
C ALA A 112 12.30 4.59 -6.80
N ILE A 113 11.78 5.76 -6.41
CA ILE A 113 11.50 6.87 -7.34
C ILE A 113 12.78 7.40 -8.04
N LEU A 114 13.93 7.34 -7.38
CA LEU A 114 15.24 7.69 -7.95
C LEU A 114 15.93 6.52 -8.66
N GLY A 115 15.27 5.37 -8.73
CA GLY A 115 15.87 4.11 -9.14
C GLY A 115 16.58 3.39 -8.02
N HIS A 116 16.96 2.14 -8.27
CA HIS A 116 17.66 1.28 -7.32
C HIS A 116 19.10 1.71 -7.10
N ALA A 117 19.62 1.49 -5.89
CA ALA A 117 20.99 1.75 -5.48
C ALA A 117 21.50 3.15 -5.89
N HIS A 118 20.67 4.18 -5.70
CA HIS A 118 21.05 5.55 -6.05
C HIS A 118 22.29 5.98 -5.27
N PRO A 119 23.36 6.51 -5.93
CA PRO A 119 24.67 6.74 -5.30
C PRO A 119 24.60 7.63 -4.05
N LYS A 120 23.76 8.67 -4.06
CA LYS A 120 23.62 9.58 -2.92
C LYS A 120 22.97 8.89 -1.71
N ILE A 121 21.98 8.01 -1.95
CA ILE A 121 21.33 7.24 -0.87
C ILE A 121 22.34 6.24 -0.30
N ILE A 122 23.03 5.46 -1.14
CA ILE A 122 24.03 4.49 -0.69
C ILE A 122 25.15 5.18 0.11
N SER A 123 25.67 6.33 -0.37
CA SER A 123 26.68 7.11 0.35
C SER A 123 26.18 7.57 1.72
N ALA A 124 24.95 8.09 1.81
CA ALA A 124 24.36 8.55 3.09
C ALA A 124 24.20 7.40 4.08
N VAL A 125 23.67 6.25 3.63
CA VAL A 125 23.52 5.04 4.44
C VAL A 125 24.88 4.57 4.96
N THR A 126 25.89 4.47 4.06
CA THR A 126 27.24 4.03 4.43
C THR A 126 27.91 4.98 5.42
N ALA A 127 27.72 6.28 5.26
CA ALA A 127 28.26 7.28 6.18
C ALA A 127 27.59 7.19 7.57
N ALA A 128 26.25 7.12 7.61
CA ALA A 128 25.51 7.02 8.87
C ALA A 128 25.82 5.72 9.62
N ALA A 129 25.95 4.59 8.93
CA ALA A 129 26.25 3.29 9.52
C ALA A 129 27.56 3.24 10.29
N LYS A 130 28.55 4.08 9.95
CA LYS A 130 29.82 4.19 10.68
C LYS A 130 29.66 4.75 12.11
N HIS A 131 28.55 5.43 12.38
CA HIS A 131 28.26 6.04 13.69
C HIS A 131 27.26 5.23 14.52
N GLY A 132 26.75 4.12 13.99
CA GLY A 132 25.76 3.24 14.63
C GLY A 132 24.48 3.12 13.84
N THR A 133 23.75 2.03 14.06
CA THR A 133 22.53 1.70 13.30
C THR A 133 21.24 2.10 14.01
N SER A 134 21.30 2.25 15.36
CA SER A 134 20.19 2.71 16.19
C SER A 134 20.73 3.24 17.51
N PHE A 135 20.04 4.23 18.10
CA PHE A 135 20.53 4.87 19.33
C PHE A 135 19.56 4.72 20.50
N GLY A 136 18.24 4.59 20.24
CA GLY A 136 17.23 4.64 21.31
C GLY A 136 17.11 6.01 21.99
N ILE A 137 17.71 7.05 21.39
CA ILE A 137 17.80 8.43 21.85
C ILE A 137 17.61 9.32 20.62
N PRO A 138 16.99 10.52 20.75
CA PRO A 138 16.82 11.43 19.62
C PRO A 138 18.15 11.78 18.94
N ASN A 139 18.10 11.94 17.61
CA ASN A 139 19.28 12.26 16.81
C ASN A 139 19.00 13.41 15.82
N PRO A 140 20.03 14.14 15.33
CA PRO A 140 19.86 15.30 14.47
C PRO A 140 19.15 15.02 13.14
N PHE A 141 19.22 13.79 12.62
CA PHE A 141 18.56 13.44 11.37
C PHE A 141 17.03 13.46 11.52
N GLU A 142 16.48 13.15 12.69
CA GLU A 142 15.03 13.22 12.94
C GLU A 142 14.52 14.64 12.77
N VAL A 143 15.23 15.63 13.33
CA VAL A 143 14.86 17.06 13.20
C VAL A 143 14.93 17.49 11.74
N ARG A 144 15.97 17.09 11.01
CA ARG A 144 16.14 17.43 9.59
C ARG A 144 15.04 16.80 8.72
N MET A 145 14.70 15.54 8.96
CA MET A 145 13.61 14.85 8.26
C MET A 145 12.27 15.52 8.54
N ALA A 146 11.96 15.84 9.80
CA ALA A 146 10.74 16.52 10.18
C ALA A 146 10.59 17.87 9.45
N LYS A 147 11.66 18.68 9.43
CA LYS A 147 11.68 19.96 8.69
C LYS A 147 11.39 19.75 7.19
N LEU A 148 12.07 18.81 6.54
CA LEU A 148 11.85 18.51 5.10
C LEU A 148 10.42 18.11 4.80
N ILE A 149 9.77 17.34 5.69
CA ILE A 149 8.38 16.95 5.53
C ILE A 149 7.47 18.16 5.71
N CYS A 150 7.59 18.91 6.82
CA CYS A 150 6.76 20.08 7.11
C CYS A 150 6.88 21.19 6.04
N GLU A 151 8.07 21.39 5.48
CA GLU A 151 8.31 22.36 4.41
C GLU A 151 7.62 21.99 3.08
N ARG A 152 7.33 20.72 2.85
CA ARG A 152 6.75 20.23 1.59
C ARG A 152 5.24 20.04 1.64
N PHE A 153 4.71 19.73 2.81
CA PHE A 153 3.29 19.43 3.00
C PHE A 153 2.58 20.55 3.76
N PRO A 154 1.76 21.39 3.10
CA PRO A 154 1.11 22.53 3.76
C PRO A 154 0.22 22.13 4.94
N GLY A 155 -0.35 20.92 4.92
CA GLY A 155 -1.18 20.38 6.00
C GLY A 155 -0.39 19.83 7.19
N ILE A 156 0.95 19.77 7.14
CA ILE A 156 1.78 19.18 8.20
C ILE A 156 2.56 20.28 8.94
N GLN A 157 2.11 20.62 10.14
CA GLN A 157 2.82 21.52 11.07
C GLN A 157 3.73 20.75 12.03
N LYS A 158 3.31 19.54 12.42
CA LYS A 158 4.10 18.60 13.23
C LYS A 158 4.02 17.20 12.64
N VAL A 159 5.11 16.41 12.75
CA VAL A 159 5.20 15.05 12.22
C VAL A 159 5.81 14.11 13.26
N ARG A 160 5.34 12.87 13.30
CA ARG A 160 5.89 11.78 14.11
C ARG A 160 6.32 10.64 13.19
N MET A 161 7.58 10.20 13.39
CA MET A 161 8.12 9.06 12.64
C MET A 161 7.60 7.74 13.17
N THR A 162 7.45 6.76 12.28
CA THR A 162 7.14 5.34 12.55
C THR A 162 8.01 4.44 11.68
N ASN A 163 7.84 3.10 11.76
CA ASN A 163 8.66 2.17 10.99
C ASN A 163 7.97 1.67 9.71
N SER A 164 6.70 1.95 9.52
CA SER A 164 5.93 1.50 8.34
C SER A 164 4.72 2.39 8.09
N GLY A 165 4.17 2.32 6.87
CA GLY A 165 2.88 2.93 6.54
C GLY A 165 1.72 2.37 7.37
N THR A 166 1.76 1.08 7.73
CA THR A 166 0.79 0.47 8.63
C THR A 166 0.77 1.16 9.99
N GLU A 167 1.94 1.35 10.60
CA GLU A 167 2.05 2.07 11.87
C GLU A 167 1.61 3.52 11.75
N ALA A 168 1.91 4.18 10.64
CA ALA A 168 1.48 5.55 10.39
C ALA A 168 -0.05 5.66 10.34
N CYS A 169 -0.73 4.84 9.53
CA CYS A 169 -2.19 4.84 9.41
C CYS A 169 -2.87 4.42 10.72
N MET A 170 -2.37 3.38 11.38
CA MET A 170 -2.87 2.93 12.69
C MET A 170 -2.80 4.07 13.72
N SER A 171 -1.69 4.79 13.75
CA SER A 171 -1.45 5.88 14.70
C SER A 171 -2.31 7.12 14.37
N ALA A 172 -2.44 7.47 13.09
CA ALA A 172 -3.30 8.57 12.64
C ALA A 172 -4.78 8.32 12.98
N VAL A 173 -5.28 7.10 12.78
CA VAL A 173 -6.63 6.71 13.18
C VAL A 173 -6.82 6.78 14.68
N ARG A 174 -5.85 6.28 15.47
CA ARG A 174 -5.90 6.37 16.94
C ARG A 174 -5.92 7.83 17.40
N LEU A 175 -5.09 8.68 16.79
CA LEU A 175 -5.03 10.09 17.08
C LEU A 175 -6.37 10.79 16.75
N ALA A 176 -6.95 10.50 15.59
CA ALA A 176 -8.24 11.04 15.20
C ALA A 176 -9.36 10.66 16.17
N ARG A 177 -9.40 9.40 16.62
CA ARG A 177 -10.35 8.95 17.65
C ARG A 177 -10.13 9.68 19.00
N GLY A 178 -8.89 9.79 19.44
CA GLY A 178 -8.53 10.49 20.68
C GLY A 178 -8.89 11.97 20.66
N PHE A 179 -8.60 12.65 19.54
CA PHE A 179 -8.89 14.06 19.36
C PHE A 179 -10.39 14.35 19.28
N THR A 180 -11.13 13.60 18.48
CA THR A 180 -12.58 13.81 18.27
C THR A 180 -13.45 13.19 19.37
N ARG A 181 -12.90 12.26 20.18
CA ARG A 181 -13.61 11.42 21.16
C ARG A 181 -14.74 10.61 20.51
N ARG A 182 -14.49 10.10 19.29
CA ARG A 182 -15.42 9.30 18.50
C ARG A 182 -14.73 8.03 18.05
N ASP A 183 -15.50 6.95 17.80
CA ASP A 183 -14.93 5.63 17.54
C ASP A 183 -14.90 5.20 16.08
N LYS A 184 -15.91 5.63 15.29
CA LYS A 184 -16.08 5.14 13.92
C LYS A 184 -15.19 5.87 12.94
N ILE A 185 -14.75 5.15 11.90
CA ILE A 185 -14.05 5.73 10.75
C ILE A 185 -14.72 5.30 9.46
N ILE A 186 -14.58 6.11 8.42
CA ILE A 186 -14.90 5.73 7.03
C ILE A 186 -13.60 5.46 6.30
N LYS A 187 -13.51 4.32 5.60
CA LYS A 187 -12.49 4.03 4.59
C LYS A 187 -13.17 3.70 3.25
N PHE A 188 -12.39 3.58 2.18
CA PHE A 188 -12.94 3.28 0.87
C PHE A 188 -12.54 1.90 0.38
N ASP A 189 -13.49 1.25 -0.33
CA ASP A 189 -13.24 -0.04 -0.93
C ASP A 189 -12.13 0.05 -1.98
N GLY A 190 -11.22 -0.94 -1.97
CA GLY A 190 -10.01 -0.91 -2.79
C GLY A 190 -8.84 -0.10 -2.22
N CYS A 191 -9.04 0.76 -1.21
CA CYS A 191 -7.95 1.45 -0.51
C CYS A 191 -7.31 0.52 0.52
N TYR A 192 -5.97 0.52 0.55
CA TYR A 192 -5.17 -0.24 1.51
C TYR A 192 -4.39 0.70 2.44
N HIS A 193 -4.60 0.56 3.74
CA HIS A 193 -3.98 1.41 4.76
C HIS A 193 -3.11 0.61 5.75
N GLY A 194 -2.49 -0.47 5.27
CA GLY A 194 -1.75 -1.39 6.13
C GLY A 194 -2.62 -2.48 6.74
N HIS A 195 -2.01 -3.30 7.60
CA HIS A 195 -2.62 -4.52 8.12
C HIS A 195 -2.99 -4.46 9.61
N ALA A 196 -3.31 -3.26 10.12
CA ALA A 196 -3.95 -3.13 11.43
C ALA A 196 -5.39 -3.63 11.37
N ASP A 197 -5.87 -4.32 12.41
CA ASP A 197 -7.18 -5.00 12.44
C ASP A 197 -8.33 -4.08 12.04
N SER A 198 -8.34 -2.82 12.55
CA SER A 198 -9.36 -1.83 12.22
C SER A 198 -9.35 -1.39 10.74
N LEU A 199 -8.31 -1.73 9.98
CA LEU A 199 -8.15 -1.35 8.57
C LEU A 199 -8.25 -2.55 7.62
N LEU A 200 -8.17 -3.79 8.16
CA LEU A 200 -8.44 -5.04 7.44
C LEU A 200 -9.95 -5.35 7.42
N VAL A 201 -10.69 -4.45 6.81
CA VAL A 201 -12.15 -4.48 6.75
C VAL A 201 -12.59 -4.21 5.32
N LYS A 202 -13.55 -5.00 4.82
CA LYS A 202 -14.15 -4.87 3.49
C LYS A 202 -15.62 -4.52 3.55
N ALA A 203 -16.18 -4.07 2.43
CA ALA A 203 -17.62 -3.85 2.29
C ALA A 203 -18.41 -5.15 2.50
N GLY A 204 -19.57 -5.06 3.16
CA GLY A 204 -20.55 -6.14 3.19
C GLY A 204 -21.37 -6.21 1.90
N SER A 205 -22.39 -7.09 1.88
CA SER A 205 -23.25 -7.33 0.72
C SER A 205 -24.21 -6.18 0.35
N GLY A 206 -24.21 -5.07 1.08
CA GLY A 206 -25.01 -3.86 0.81
C GLY A 206 -24.12 -2.62 0.65
N SER A 207 -24.61 -1.57 -0.03
CA SER A 207 -23.88 -0.35 -0.35
C SER A 207 -23.41 0.47 0.88
N LEU A 208 -23.93 0.15 2.07
CA LEU A 208 -23.56 0.74 3.36
C LEU A 208 -23.79 -0.30 4.46
N THR A 209 -22.81 -1.14 4.70
CA THR A 209 -22.83 -2.08 5.81
C THR A 209 -21.64 -1.84 6.73
N PHE A 210 -21.85 -2.07 8.04
CA PHE A 210 -20.74 -2.25 8.96
C PHE A 210 -19.73 -3.21 8.35
N GLY A 211 -18.45 -2.84 8.38
CA GLY A 211 -17.42 -3.61 7.74
C GLY A 211 -17.35 -5.04 8.24
N HIS A 212 -17.15 -5.96 7.32
CA HIS A 212 -16.83 -7.35 7.65
C HIS A 212 -15.31 -7.53 7.69
N PRO A 213 -14.77 -8.34 8.61
CA PRO A 213 -13.36 -8.69 8.59
C PRO A 213 -12.92 -9.18 7.20
N ASP A 214 -11.83 -8.61 6.66
CA ASP A 214 -11.23 -9.04 5.40
C ASP A 214 -10.12 -10.08 5.61
N SER A 215 -9.81 -10.38 6.85
CA SER A 215 -8.83 -11.39 7.25
C SER A 215 -9.38 -12.25 8.38
N ALA A 216 -9.07 -13.55 8.33
CA ALA A 216 -9.22 -14.40 9.50
C ALA A 216 -8.38 -13.85 10.66
N GLY A 217 -8.90 -13.90 11.87
CA GLY A 217 -8.25 -13.37 13.08
C GLY A 217 -8.61 -11.94 13.43
N VAL A 218 -9.27 -11.19 12.55
CA VAL A 218 -9.82 -9.87 12.88
C VAL A 218 -11.16 -10.06 13.59
N PRO A 219 -11.32 -9.62 14.86
CA PRO A 219 -12.58 -9.74 15.58
C PRO A 219 -13.67 -8.87 14.95
N ALA A 220 -14.89 -9.38 14.87
CA ALA A 220 -16.04 -8.62 14.37
C ALA A 220 -16.28 -7.33 15.18
N ASP A 221 -16.02 -7.36 16.47
CA ASP A 221 -16.13 -6.20 17.35
C ASP A 221 -15.12 -5.08 17.05
N VAL A 222 -13.97 -5.39 16.43
CA VAL A 222 -13.05 -4.37 15.93
C VAL A 222 -13.53 -3.84 14.58
N ALA A 223 -13.99 -4.72 13.69
CA ALA A 223 -14.42 -4.36 12.34
C ALA A 223 -15.67 -3.45 12.34
N LYS A 224 -16.57 -3.56 13.34
CA LYS A 224 -17.83 -2.77 13.43
C LYS A 224 -17.62 -1.25 13.51
N TYR A 225 -16.44 -0.80 13.91
CA TYR A 225 -16.10 0.63 13.98
C TYR A 225 -15.55 1.19 12.65
N THR A 226 -15.46 0.37 11.61
CA THR A 226 -14.96 0.79 10.30
C THR A 226 -16.06 0.64 9.25
N ILE A 227 -16.49 1.77 8.71
CA ILE A 227 -17.48 1.86 7.64
C ILE A 227 -16.73 1.84 6.32
N VAL A 228 -17.11 0.99 5.38
CA VAL A 228 -16.52 0.93 4.05
C VAL A 228 -17.48 1.50 3.03
N ALA A 229 -17.05 2.53 2.30
CA ALA A 229 -17.81 3.19 1.24
C ALA A 229 -17.16 2.93 -0.13
N PRO A 230 -17.92 2.89 -1.22
CA PRO A 230 -17.35 2.87 -2.56
C PRO A 230 -16.56 4.15 -2.85
N PHE A 231 -15.39 4.04 -3.45
CA PHE A 231 -14.60 5.18 -3.90
C PHE A 231 -15.37 5.96 -4.99
N ASN A 232 -15.26 7.28 -4.99
CA ASN A 232 -16.01 8.19 -5.88
C ASN A 232 -17.52 8.24 -5.65
N SER A 233 -18.04 7.71 -4.55
CA SER A 233 -19.46 7.77 -4.18
C SER A 233 -19.70 8.82 -3.09
N THR A 234 -20.11 10.04 -3.49
CA THR A 234 -20.51 11.09 -2.55
C THR A 234 -21.75 10.71 -1.75
N GLU A 235 -22.69 9.99 -2.40
CA GLU A 235 -23.95 9.58 -1.77
C GLU A 235 -23.73 8.57 -0.65
N ALA A 236 -22.84 7.59 -0.84
CA ALA A 236 -22.50 6.63 0.20
C ALA A 236 -21.89 7.32 1.44
N VAL A 237 -21.04 8.32 1.23
CA VAL A 237 -20.43 9.08 2.33
C VAL A 237 -21.46 9.92 3.05
N LYS A 238 -22.35 10.63 2.33
CA LYS A 238 -23.47 11.38 2.96
C LYS A 238 -24.34 10.48 3.82
N THR A 239 -24.72 9.32 3.30
CA THR A 239 -25.53 8.35 4.01
C THR A 239 -24.82 7.84 5.25
N ALA A 240 -23.51 7.53 5.16
CA ALA A 240 -22.71 7.11 6.31
C ALA A 240 -22.73 8.15 7.44
N PHE A 241 -22.55 9.44 7.14
CA PHE A 241 -22.63 10.52 8.12
C PHE A 241 -24.05 10.70 8.66
N ALA A 242 -25.08 10.57 7.82
CA ALA A 242 -26.48 10.71 8.25
C ALA A 242 -26.91 9.65 9.25
N ILE A 243 -26.47 8.40 9.05
CA ILE A 243 -26.80 7.26 9.92
C ILE A 243 -25.97 7.30 11.21
N ASN A 244 -24.72 7.76 11.16
CA ASN A 244 -23.77 7.74 12.28
C ASN A 244 -23.46 9.17 12.77
N LYS A 245 -24.53 9.93 13.09
CA LYS A 245 -24.41 11.32 13.56
C LYS A 245 -23.50 11.40 14.79
N ASN A 246 -22.48 12.26 14.70
CA ASN A 246 -21.49 12.53 15.75
C ASN A 246 -20.67 11.31 16.23
N GLU A 247 -20.66 10.22 15.48
CA GLU A 247 -19.89 9.02 15.83
C GLU A 247 -18.63 8.83 14.98
N ILE A 248 -18.55 9.50 13.83
CA ILE A 248 -17.43 9.36 12.89
C ILE A 248 -16.28 10.26 13.33
N ALA A 249 -15.15 9.66 13.68
CA ALA A 249 -13.89 10.32 14.04
C ALA A 249 -13.16 10.86 12.82
N ALA A 250 -13.10 10.05 11.76
CA ALA A 250 -12.35 10.41 10.57
C ALA A 250 -12.84 9.70 9.30
N VAL A 251 -12.49 10.30 8.17
CA VAL A 251 -12.48 9.67 6.85
C VAL A 251 -11.01 9.47 6.45
N ILE A 252 -10.60 8.22 6.18
CA ILE A 252 -9.27 7.90 5.67
C ILE A 252 -9.36 7.45 4.21
N ILE A 253 -8.51 8.03 3.35
CA ILE A 253 -8.51 7.78 1.90
C ILE A 253 -7.10 7.78 1.32
N GLU A 254 -6.79 6.86 0.39
CA GLU A 254 -5.71 7.08 -0.56
C GLU A 254 -6.23 8.08 -1.62
N PRO A 255 -5.68 9.31 -1.73
CA PRO A 255 -6.21 10.29 -2.71
C PRO A 255 -6.13 9.79 -4.15
N VAL A 256 -5.16 8.94 -4.44
CA VAL A 256 -5.03 8.15 -5.67
C VAL A 256 -4.68 6.72 -5.24
N PRO A 257 -5.65 5.80 -5.19
CA PRO A 257 -5.40 4.42 -4.84
C PRO A 257 -4.38 3.75 -5.72
N GLY A 258 -3.51 2.94 -5.11
CA GLY A 258 -2.45 2.19 -5.78
C GLY A 258 -2.45 0.70 -5.49
N ASN A 259 -3.39 0.21 -4.68
CA ASN A 259 -3.49 -1.18 -4.21
C ASN A 259 -4.73 -1.93 -4.76
N ALA A 260 -5.50 -1.27 -5.64
CA ALA A 260 -6.57 -1.88 -6.44
C ALA A 260 -6.38 -1.58 -7.94
N GLY A 261 -5.14 -1.56 -8.36
CA GLY A 261 -4.67 -0.88 -9.55
C GLY A 261 -4.52 0.61 -9.29
N LEU A 262 -4.87 1.44 -10.27
CA LEU A 262 -4.84 2.90 -10.10
C LEU A 262 -6.09 3.51 -10.71
N TYR A 263 -6.86 4.24 -9.92
CA TYR A 263 -7.95 5.07 -10.41
C TYR A 263 -7.93 6.45 -9.76
N LEU A 264 -8.50 7.43 -10.44
CA LEU A 264 -8.44 8.82 -10.03
C LEU A 264 -9.72 9.26 -9.30
N PRO A 265 -9.64 10.19 -8.36
CA PRO A 265 -10.84 10.83 -7.85
C PRO A 265 -11.53 11.62 -8.97
N ARG A 266 -12.86 11.53 -9.03
CA ARG A 266 -13.66 12.40 -9.92
C ARG A 266 -13.56 13.85 -9.46
N GLY A 267 -13.69 14.78 -10.41
CA GLY A 267 -13.65 16.21 -10.07
C GLY A 267 -14.65 16.57 -8.96
N GLY A 268 -14.18 17.32 -7.96
CA GLY A 268 -14.99 17.72 -6.80
C GLY A 268 -15.12 16.68 -5.69
N TYR A 269 -14.61 15.44 -5.88
CA TYR A 269 -14.80 14.37 -4.88
C TYR A 269 -13.99 14.58 -3.60
N LEU A 270 -12.73 14.98 -3.72
CA LEU A 270 -11.88 15.23 -2.55
C LEU A 270 -12.29 16.51 -1.82
N GLU A 271 -12.69 17.53 -2.55
CA GLU A 271 -13.26 18.77 -2.00
C GLU A 271 -14.55 18.47 -1.21
N PHE A 272 -15.42 17.63 -1.76
CA PHE A 272 -16.61 17.13 -1.04
C PHE A 272 -16.22 16.40 0.26
N LEU A 273 -15.20 15.53 0.24
CA LEU A 273 -14.74 14.85 1.46
C LEU A 273 -14.21 15.84 2.49
N ARG A 274 -13.47 16.88 2.04
CA ARG A 274 -13.01 17.95 2.93
C ARG A 274 -14.18 18.70 3.58
N GLU A 275 -15.16 19.09 2.79
CA GLU A 275 -16.35 19.83 3.27
C GLU A 275 -17.17 18.98 4.24
N ILE A 276 -17.53 17.75 3.87
CA ILE A 276 -18.41 16.93 4.71
C ILE A 276 -17.73 16.54 6.03
N THR A 277 -16.41 16.32 6.05
CA THR A 277 -15.69 16.06 7.30
C THR A 277 -15.68 17.29 8.19
N GLN A 278 -15.42 18.46 7.63
CA GLN A 278 -15.40 19.73 8.38
C GLN A 278 -16.77 20.07 8.99
N VAL A 279 -17.84 19.98 8.22
CA VAL A 279 -19.21 20.26 8.69
C VAL A 279 -19.62 19.30 9.81
N ASN A 280 -19.19 18.04 9.78
CA ASN A 280 -19.51 17.04 10.79
C ASN A 280 -18.49 16.96 11.94
N GLY A 281 -17.47 17.81 11.97
CA GLY A 281 -16.42 17.79 12.99
C GLY A 281 -15.64 16.46 13.04
N ALA A 282 -15.49 15.80 11.90
CA ALA A 282 -14.63 14.65 11.67
C ALA A 282 -13.32 15.07 11.02
N LEU A 283 -12.27 14.27 11.14
CA LEU A 283 -10.99 14.57 10.48
C LEU A 283 -10.90 13.92 9.09
N LEU A 284 -10.28 14.61 8.15
CA LEU A 284 -9.87 14.04 6.87
C LEU A 284 -8.41 13.57 6.98
N ILE A 285 -8.17 12.28 6.71
CA ILE A 285 -6.84 11.67 6.70
C ILE A 285 -6.50 11.27 5.27
N PHE A 286 -5.44 11.85 4.70
CA PHE A 286 -4.87 11.36 3.45
C PHE A 286 -3.80 10.31 3.75
N ASP A 287 -4.01 9.11 3.25
CA ASP A 287 -2.96 8.11 3.16
C ASP A 287 -2.12 8.39 1.90
N GLU A 288 -1.06 9.12 2.11
CA GLU A 288 -0.07 9.43 1.09
C GLU A 288 1.19 8.55 1.19
N VAL A 289 1.08 7.38 1.76
CA VAL A 289 2.17 6.40 1.80
C VAL A 289 2.65 6.05 0.38
N MET A 290 1.75 6.07 -0.61
CA MET A 290 2.07 5.84 -2.03
C MET A 290 2.34 7.14 -2.79
N THR A 291 1.50 8.15 -2.63
CA THR A 291 1.48 9.38 -3.42
C THR A 291 2.41 10.46 -2.88
N GLY A 292 2.72 10.46 -1.59
CA GLY A 292 3.60 11.43 -0.95
C GLY A 292 4.98 11.45 -1.58
N PHE A 293 5.45 12.64 -1.95
CA PHE A 293 6.70 12.87 -2.72
C PHE A 293 6.78 12.14 -4.06
N ARG A 294 5.69 11.50 -4.52
CA ARG A 294 5.67 10.77 -5.79
C ARG A 294 5.00 11.56 -6.90
N VAL A 295 3.79 12.02 -6.67
CA VAL A 295 2.97 12.66 -7.71
C VAL A 295 3.22 14.16 -7.81
N ALA A 296 3.76 14.77 -6.77
CA ALA A 296 4.28 16.14 -6.67
C ALA A 296 5.22 16.23 -5.45
N PRO A 297 6.01 17.31 -5.29
CA PRO A 297 6.83 17.54 -4.09
C PRO A 297 6.04 17.47 -2.77
N GLY A 298 4.84 18.02 -2.73
CA GLY A 298 3.90 17.96 -1.62
C GLY A 298 2.80 16.90 -1.78
N GLY A 299 3.08 15.84 -2.55
CA GLY A 299 2.20 14.70 -2.72
C GLY A 299 0.90 14.98 -3.48
N ALA A 300 -0.13 14.21 -3.18
CA ALA A 300 -1.44 14.34 -3.80
C ALA A 300 -2.17 15.60 -3.34
N GLN A 301 -1.98 16.06 -2.09
CA GLN A 301 -2.58 17.28 -1.61
C GLN A 301 -2.13 18.53 -2.40
N GLU A 302 -0.86 18.61 -2.81
CA GLU A 302 -0.39 19.67 -3.71
C GLU A 302 -0.96 19.47 -5.12
N ARG A 303 -0.95 18.26 -5.67
CA ARG A 303 -1.37 17.97 -7.04
C ARG A 303 -2.89 18.17 -7.25
N LEU A 304 -3.69 17.86 -6.24
CA LEU A 304 -5.16 17.84 -6.30
C LEU A 304 -5.80 19.03 -5.57
N GLY A 305 -5.00 19.86 -4.88
CA GLY A 305 -5.47 21.12 -4.28
C GLY A 305 -6.31 20.95 -3.00
N VAL A 306 -6.30 19.79 -2.36
CA VAL A 306 -7.06 19.53 -1.13
C VAL A 306 -6.11 19.17 0.01
N VAL A 307 -6.21 19.92 1.12
CA VAL A 307 -5.36 19.74 2.31
C VAL A 307 -6.15 18.98 3.38
N PRO A 308 -5.66 17.80 3.83
CA PRO A 308 -6.27 17.04 4.91
C PRO A 308 -5.89 17.58 6.30
N ASP A 309 -6.54 17.06 7.35
CA ASP A 309 -6.17 17.35 8.75
C ASP A 309 -4.94 16.53 9.19
N LEU A 310 -4.84 15.30 8.70
CA LEU A 310 -3.74 14.37 8.94
C LEU A 310 -3.26 13.76 7.63
N THR A 311 -1.96 13.53 7.52
CA THR A 311 -1.32 12.87 6.39
C THR A 311 -0.46 11.71 6.87
N CYS A 312 -0.62 10.52 6.27
CA CYS A 312 0.25 9.38 6.47
C CYS A 312 1.28 9.31 5.34
N LEU A 313 2.54 9.07 5.66
CA LEU A 313 3.66 8.97 4.73
C LEU A 313 4.44 7.69 4.95
N GLY A 314 5.17 7.26 3.92
CA GLY A 314 6.01 6.06 3.97
C GLY A 314 6.84 5.93 2.69
N LYS A 315 7.24 4.71 2.36
CA LYS A 315 7.89 4.37 1.09
C LYS A 315 9.06 5.31 0.71
N ILE A 316 8.81 6.35 -0.08
CA ILE A 316 9.83 7.28 -0.61
C ILE A 316 10.61 7.96 0.52
N ILE A 317 9.95 8.33 1.62
CA ILE A 317 10.60 9.00 2.76
C ILE A 317 11.64 8.13 3.47
N GLY A 318 11.71 6.84 3.15
CA GLY A 318 12.74 5.92 3.66
C GLY A 318 13.94 5.72 2.73
N GLY A 319 13.90 6.24 1.51
CA GLY A 319 14.98 6.01 0.54
C GLY A 319 15.22 4.52 0.24
N GLY A 320 14.24 3.65 0.45
CA GLY A 320 14.31 2.19 0.32
C GLY A 320 14.43 1.43 1.64
N LEU A 321 14.54 2.12 2.77
CA LEU A 321 14.56 1.51 4.12
C LEU A 321 13.18 1.58 4.80
N PRO A 322 12.92 0.71 5.80
CA PRO A 322 11.68 0.71 6.56
C PRO A 322 11.45 2.04 7.29
N VAL A 323 10.35 2.71 6.97
CA VAL A 323 9.93 3.97 7.59
C VAL A 323 8.47 4.24 7.31
N GLY A 324 7.83 4.93 8.21
CA GLY A 324 6.58 5.62 8.04
C GLY A 324 6.60 6.94 8.82
N ALA A 325 5.61 7.76 8.59
CA ALA A 325 5.37 8.97 9.37
C ALA A 325 3.89 9.34 9.29
N PHE A 326 3.38 10.03 10.29
CA PHE A 326 2.11 10.72 10.22
C PHE A 326 2.26 12.12 10.80
N GLY A 327 1.55 13.05 10.24
CA GLY A 327 1.63 14.44 10.65
C GLY A 327 0.36 15.20 10.30
N GLY A 328 0.23 16.40 10.82
CA GLY A 328 -0.93 17.25 10.60
C GLY A 328 -0.84 18.57 11.33
N LEU A 329 -1.98 19.20 11.57
CA LEU A 329 -2.09 20.46 12.29
C LEU A 329 -1.59 20.29 13.74
N ALA A 330 -0.85 21.27 14.24
CA ALA A 330 -0.27 21.22 15.59
C ALA A 330 -1.31 20.94 16.69
N PRO A 331 -2.51 21.57 16.72
CA PRO A 331 -3.51 21.27 17.75
C PRO A 331 -3.99 19.80 17.77
N ILE A 332 -3.93 19.10 16.64
CA ILE A 332 -4.26 17.68 16.57
C ILE A 332 -3.06 16.86 17.07
N MET A 333 -1.86 17.15 16.54
CA MET A 333 -0.64 16.41 16.85
C MET A 333 -0.21 16.54 18.32
N ASP A 334 -0.53 17.63 18.99
CA ASP A 334 -0.25 17.86 20.41
C ASP A 334 -1.06 16.96 21.36
N ASN A 335 -2.03 16.22 20.85
CA ASN A 335 -2.69 15.15 21.60
C ASN A 335 -1.87 13.87 21.70
N LEU A 336 -0.71 13.78 21.03
CA LEU A 336 0.20 12.63 21.18
C LEU A 336 1.04 12.72 22.45
N ALA A 337 1.25 11.59 23.11
CA ALA A 337 2.23 11.49 24.18
C ALA A 337 3.65 11.91 23.72
N PRO A 338 4.44 12.61 24.53
CA PRO A 338 4.25 12.93 25.95
C PRO A 338 3.33 14.14 26.25
N ASP A 339 3.00 14.97 25.24
CA ASP A 339 2.24 16.21 25.45
C ASP A 339 0.74 15.94 25.68
N GLY A 340 0.18 14.90 25.06
CA GLY A 340 -1.21 14.52 25.15
C GLY A 340 -1.44 13.05 25.54
N PRO A 341 -2.73 12.63 25.64
CA PRO A 341 -3.08 11.32 26.18
C PRO A 341 -2.98 10.18 25.13
N VAL A 342 -2.78 10.47 23.85
CA VAL A 342 -2.77 9.45 22.79
C VAL A 342 -1.40 8.81 22.68
N TYR A 343 -1.29 7.53 23.01
CA TYR A 343 -0.02 6.81 23.02
C TYR A 343 0.40 6.32 21.63
N GLN A 344 1.66 6.57 21.28
CA GLN A 344 2.37 5.98 20.14
C GLN A 344 3.87 5.89 20.49
N ALA A 345 4.49 4.75 20.21
CA ALA A 345 5.91 4.52 20.41
C ALA A 345 6.47 3.57 19.35
N GLY A 346 7.77 3.61 19.13
CA GLY A 346 8.49 2.70 18.24
C GLY A 346 9.99 2.76 18.51
N THR A 347 10.59 1.65 18.92
CA THR A 347 12.02 1.56 19.27
C THR A 347 12.94 2.06 18.16
N LEU A 348 12.62 1.78 16.90
CA LEU A 348 13.40 2.16 15.72
C LEU A 348 12.83 3.34 14.95
N SER A 349 11.76 3.98 15.45
CA SER A 349 11.19 5.18 14.83
C SER A 349 12.25 6.30 14.85
N GLY A 350 12.53 6.88 13.67
CA GLY A 350 13.57 7.91 13.54
C GLY A 350 15.01 7.36 13.59
N ASN A 351 15.22 6.05 13.34
CA ASN A 351 16.58 5.49 13.34
C ASN A 351 17.49 6.20 12.32
N PRO A 352 18.79 6.38 12.67
CA PRO A 352 19.69 7.24 11.89
C PRO A 352 19.90 6.75 10.46
N ILE A 353 19.83 5.45 10.20
CA ILE A 353 20.07 4.89 8.86
C ILE A 353 18.89 5.20 7.93
N ALA A 354 17.66 4.95 8.37
CA ALA A 354 16.47 5.25 7.58
C ALA A 354 16.30 6.76 7.37
N MET A 355 16.60 7.57 8.41
CA MET A 355 16.57 9.03 8.30
C MET A 355 17.60 9.53 7.29
N ALA A 356 18.86 9.06 7.36
CA ALA A 356 19.90 9.45 6.41
C ALA A 356 19.55 9.08 4.96
N ALA A 357 19.02 7.87 4.74
CA ALA A 357 18.57 7.42 3.43
C ALA A 357 17.43 8.28 2.88
N GLY A 358 16.41 8.51 3.71
CA GLY A 358 15.25 9.33 3.35
C GLY A 358 15.61 10.78 3.06
N ILE A 359 16.42 11.42 3.91
CA ILE A 359 16.91 12.78 3.69
C ILE A 359 17.64 12.88 2.35
N ALA A 360 18.56 11.95 2.07
CA ALA A 360 19.29 11.93 0.80
C ALA A 360 18.35 11.77 -0.41
N ALA A 361 17.29 10.97 -0.28
CA ALA A 361 16.29 10.80 -1.34
C ALA A 361 15.47 12.07 -1.55
N LEU A 362 14.96 12.70 -0.48
CA LEU A 362 14.11 13.88 -0.56
C LEU A 362 14.88 15.12 -1.04
N GLU A 363 16.14 15.28 -0.61
CA GLU A 363 17.00 16.36 -1.09
C GLU A 363 17.36 16.20 -2.56
N GLU A 364 17.60 14.97 -3.02
CA GLU A 364 17.86 14.72 -4.44
C GLU A 364 16.63 15.02 -5.31
N LEU A 365 15.45 14.59 -4.89
CA LEU A 365 14.17 14.95 -5.53
C LEU A 365 13.89 16.45 -5.53
N GLY A 366 14.30 17.16 -4.47
CA GLY A 366 14.13 18.61 -4.34
C GLY A 366 15.06 19.45 -5.23
N LYS A 367 16.12 18.87 -5.80
CA LYS A 367 17.07 19.58 -6.67
C LYS A 367 16.38 20.07 -7.94
N GLY A 368 16.58 21.36 -8.26
CA GLY A 368 15.95 21.97 -9.42
C GLY A 368 14.41 22.01 -9.32
N ARG A 369 13.87 22.02 -8.11
CA ARG A 369 12.47 22.15 -7.73
C ARG A 369 11.56 21.15 -8.44
N MET A 370 10.98 21.46 -9.60
CA MET A 370 10.04 20.60 -10.34
C MET A 370 10.71 19.74 -11.43
N LYS A 371 12.02 19.80 -11.61
CA LYS A 371 12.69 19.16 -12.75
C LYS A 371 12.51 17.64 -12.78
N ALA A 372 12.65 16.98 -11.65
CA ALA A 372 12.45 15.53 -11.54
C ALA A 372 11.00 15.13 -11.86
N TYR A 373 10.02 15.85 -11.31
CA TYR A 373 8.59 15.57 -11.53
C TYR A 373 8.17 15.86 -12.97
N ALA A 374 8.68 16.93 -13.59
CA ALA A 374 8.43 17.20 -15.01
C ALA A 374 9.02 16.11 -15.91
N ALA A 375 10.19 15.55 -15.56
CA ALA A 375 10.76 14.43 -16.28
C ALA A 375 9.92 13.16 -16.12
N LEU A 376 9.50 12.84 -14.89
CA LEU A 376 8.61 11.69 -14.59
C LEU A 376 7.27 11.81 -15.32
N GLU A 377 6.69 13.01 -15.39
CA GLU A 377 5.44 13.27 -16.11
C GLU A 377 5.60 13.02 -17.62
N ARG A 378 6.67 13.55 -18.25
CA ARG A 378 6.95 13.31 -19.68
C ARG A 378 7.18 11.83 -19.96
N THR A 379 7.95 11.15 -19.11
CA THR A 379 8.24 9.72 -19.27
C THR A 379 6.97 8.88 -19.12
N GLY A 380 6.13 9.22 -18.14
CA GLY A 380 4.83 8.57 -17.91
C GLY A 380 3.86 8.78 -19.07
N ALA A 381 3.75 10.01 -19.58
CA ALA A 381 2.92 10.33 -20.73
C ALA A 381 3.37 9.58 -22.00
N ARG A 382 4.68 9.45 -22.22
CA ARG A 382 5.22 8.67 -23.35
C ARG A 382 4.88 7.19 -23.24
N LEU A 383 5.03 6.60 -22.05
CA LEU A 383 4.65 5.20 -21.82
C LEU A 383 3.14 5.01 -22.05
N GLU A 384 2.30 5.88 -21.48
CA GLU A 384 0.84 5.84 -21.65
C GLU A 384 0.46 5.89 -23.13
N ALA A 385 0.98 6.86 -23.88
CA ALA A 385 0.68 7.01 -25.30
C ALA A 385 1.08 5.74 -26.10
N GLY A 386 2.28 5.20 -25.83
CA GLY A 386 2.75 3.98 -26.48
C GLY A 386 1.93 2.74 -26.12
N MET A 387 1.52 2.59 -24.86
CA MET A 387 0.68 1.48 -24.43
C MET A 387 -0.72 1.52 -25.04
N ARG A 388 -1.34 2.72 -25.09
CA ARG A 388 -2.64 2.91 -25.72
C ARG A 388 -2.59 2.61 -27.23
N GLU A 389 -1.56 3.07 -27.93
CA GLU A 389 -1.39 2.80 -29.35
C GLU A 389 -1.13 1.31 -29.63
N ALA A 390 -0.31 0.65 -28.80
CA ALA A 390 -0.06 -0.79 -28.91
C ALA A 390 -1.35 -1.62 -28.71
N ALA A 391 -2.17 -1.26 -27.73
CA ALA A 391 -3.46 -1.92 -27.46
C ALA A 391 -4.44 -1.70 -28.61
N LYS A 392 -4.55 -0.46 -29.13
CA LYS A 392 -5.39 -0.11 -30.27
C LYS A 392 -4.99 -0.90 -31.51
N THR A 393 -3.69 -0.95 -31.82
CA THR A 393 -3.17 -1.68 -32.99
C THR A 393 -3.39 -3.19 -32.90
N ALA A 394 -3.37 -3.74 -31.68
CA ALA A 394 -3.67 -5.15 -31.44
C ALA A 394 -5.17 -5.45 -31.34
N ASN A 395 -6.04 -4.44 -31.40
CA ASN A 395 -7.48 -4.55 -31.16
C ASN A 395 -7.82 -5.20 -29.81
N ILE A 396 -7.05 -4.87 -28.76
CA ILE A 396 -7.26 -5.34 -27.39
C ILE A 396 -7.81 -4.18 -26.54
N PRO A 397 -8.98 -4.35 -25.87
CA PRO A 397 -9.51 -3.32 -24.99
C PRO A 397 -8.61 -3.15 -23.75
N VAL A 398 -8.07 -1.94 -23.57
CA VAL A 398 -7.25 -1.58 -22.42
C VAL A 398 -7.58 -0.16 -21.97
N GLN A 399 -7.95 -0.01 -20.70
CA GLN A 399 -7.97 1.26 -20.01
C GLN A 399 -6.62 1.47 -19.32
N PHE A 400 -5.97 2.57 -19.65
CA PHE A 400 -4.68 2.93 -19.04
C PHE A 400 -4.87 4.16 -18.16
N ASN A 401 -4.80 3.98 -16.85
CA ASN A 401 -4.89 5.04 -15.87
C ASN A 401 -3.49 5.45 -15.40
N ARG A 402 -3.26 6.76 -15.23
CA ARG A 402 -1.96 7.29 -14.80
C ARG A 402 -2.11 8.52 -13.89
N CYS A 403 -1.23 8.63 -12.91
CA CYS A 403 -1.02 9.83 -12.10
C CYS A 403 0.49 10.05 -11.91
N GLY A 404 1.05 11.03 -12.63
CA GLY A 404 2.49 11.27 -12.62
C GLY A 404 3.27 10.04 -13.08
N SER A 405 4.08 9.49 -12.19
CA SER A 405 4.91 8.29 -12.40
C SER A 405 4.26 6.98 -11.96
N MET A 406 2.98 6.99 -11.60
CA MET A 406 2.18 5.81 -11.28
C MET A 406 1.25 5.48 -12.44
N PHE A 407 1.09 4.20 -12.77
CA PHE A 407 0.19 3.76 -13.84
C PHE A 407 -0.42 2.40 -13.55
N CYS A 408 -1.54 2.10 -14.22
CA CYS A 408 -2.12 0.77 -14.29
C CYS A 408 -2.81 0.56 -15.65
N ALA A 409 -2.69 -0.63 -16.21
CA ALA A 409 -3.38 -1.02 -17.43
C ALA A 409 -4.44 -2.09 -17.09
N TYR A 410 -5.70 -1.80 -17.34
CA TYR A 410 -6.83 -2.71 -17.12
C TYR A 410 -7.32 -3.26 -18.47
N PHE A 411 -7.47 -4.57 -18.56
CA PHE A 411 -8.01 -5.24 -19.76
C PHE A 411 -9.54 -5.17 -19.74
N THR A 412 -10.07 -4.00 -20.05
CA THR A 412 -11.50 -3.68 -20.15
C THR A 412 -11.69 -2.51 -21.12
N ASP A 413 -12.86 -2.41 -21.72
CA ASP A 413 -13.31 -1.28 -22.55
C ASP A 413 -13.95 -0.17 -21.71
N ALA A 414 -14.48 -0.50 -20.53
CA ALA A 414 -15.15 0.46 -19.65
C ALA A 414 -14.15 1.29 -18.82
N PRO A 415 -14.43 2.59 -18.58
CA PRO A 415 -13.62 3.42 -17.68
C PRO A 415 -13.58 2.87 -16.26
N VAL A 416 -12.42 2.94 -15.60
CA VAL A 416 -12.20 2.44 -14.24
C VAL A 416 -12.07 3.60 -13.26
N TRP A 417 -13.05 3.72 -12.34
CA TRP A 417 -13.18 4.79 -11.36
C TRP A 417 -13.20 4.31 -9.90
N ASN A 418 -13.36 3.00 -9.67
CA ASN A 418 -13.45 2.39 -8.35
C ASN A 418 -13.08 0.90 -8.42
N LEU A 419 -13.11 0.21 -7.29
CA LEU A 419 -12.81 -1.22 -7.22
C LEU A 419 -13.79 -2.07 -8.06
N ALA A 420 -15.08 -1.76 -8.05
CA ALA A 420 -16.08 -2.54 -8.79
C ALA A 420 -15.80 -2.51 -10.30
N ASP A 421 -15.40 -1.34 -10.84
CA ASP A 421 -14.99 -1.21 -12.23
C ASP A 421 -13.68 -1.98 -12.50
N ALA A 422 -12.69 -1.86 -11.60
CA ALA A 422 -11.41 -2.57 -11.71
C ALA A 422 -11.60 -4.09 -11.74
N MET A 423 -12.55 -4.62 -10.97
CA MET A 423 -12.87 -6.06 -10.90
C MET A 423 -13.46 -6.63 -12.18
N GLN A 424 -13.96 -5.78 -13.11
CA GLN A 424 -14.43 -6.20 -14.45
C GLN A 424 -13.28 -6.47 -15.42
N SER A 425 -12.03 -6.11 -15.06
CA SER A 425 -10.87 -6.36 -15.90
C SER A 425 -10.60 -7.85 -16.11
N ASP A 426 -10.25 -8.25 -17.36
CA ASP A 426 -9.87 -9.62 -17.69
C ASP A 426 -8.52 -10.00 -17.08
N ARG A 427 -8.58 -10.61 -15.90
CA ARG A 427 -7.40 -11.06 -15.15
C ARG A 427 -6.62 -12.17 -15.84
N THR A 428 -7.29 -13.00 -16.63
CA THR A 428 -6.64 -14.07 -17.41
C THR A 428 -5.77 -13.46 -18.49
N ARG A 429 -6.29 -12.46 -19.20
CA ARG A 429 -5.54 -11.71 -20.21
C ARG A 429 -4.38 -10.94 -19.59
N PHE A 430 -4.59 -10.31 -18.42
CA PHE A 430 -3.51 -9.69 -17.66
C PHE A 430 -2.39 -10.69 -17.33
N ALA A 431 -2.72 -11.88 -16.83
CA ALA A 431 -1.71 -12.89 -16.50
C ALA A 431 -0.88 -13.31 -17.73
N LYS A 432 -1.51 -13.48 -18.90
CA LYS A 432 -0.81 -13.73 -20.17
C LYS A 432 0.10 -12.56 -20.54
N PHE A 433 -0.42 -11.34 -20.44
CA PHE A 433 0.35 -10.12 -20.70
C PHE A 433 1.56 -10.02 -19.77
N PHE A 434 1.38 -10.21 -18.46
CA PHE A 434 2.46 -10.21 -17.48
C PHE A 434 3.60 -11.18 -17.86
N HIS A 435 3.27 -12.44 -18.17
CA HIS A 435 4.27 -13.43 -18.54
C HIS A 435 4.92 -13.15 -19.90
N GLY A 436 4.16 -12.60 -20.84
CA GLY A 436 4.69 -12.13 -22.13
C GLY A 436 5.70 -11.01 -21.93
N MET A 437 5.36 -10.00 -21.13
CA MET A 437 6.26 -8.89 -20.80
C MET A 437 7.51 -9.37 -20.06
N LEU A 438 7.34 -10.29 -19.10
CA LEU A 438 8.46 -10.87 -18.37
C LEU A 438 9.46 -11.56 -19.30
N LYS A 439 8.99 -12.33 -20.32
CA LYS A 439 9.83 -12.93 -21.36
C LYS A 439 10.59 -11.90 -22.20
N GLU A 440 9.99 -10.73 -22.42
CA GLU A 440 10.63 -9.64 -23.15
C GLU A 440 11.56 -8.80 -22.25
N GLY A 441 11.86 -9.25 -21.03
CA GLY A 441 12.75 -8.55 -20.09
C GLY A 441 12.11 -7.38 -19.35
N ILE A 442 10.78 -7.35 -19.23
CA ILE A 442 10.05 -6.28 -18.54
C ILE A 442 9.33 -6.86 -17.33
N TYR A 443 9.66 -6.39 -16.13
CA TYR A 443 9.03 -6.82 -14.89
C TYR A 443 7.94 -5.84 -14.46
N LEU A 444 6.68 -6.26 -14.58
CA LEU A 444 5.49 -5.58 -14.07
C LEU A 444 5.09 -6.15 -12.71
N ALA A 445 4.15 -5.50 -12.02
CA ALA A 445 3.58 -6.06 -10.80
C ALA A 445 2.83 -7.38 -11.10
N PRO A 446 3.03 -8.45 -10.31
CA PRO A 446 2.40 -9.75 -10.54
C PRO A 446 0.94 -9.80 -10.06
N SER A 447 0.19 -8.73 -10.31
CA SER A 447 -1.24 -8.61 -10.01
C SER A 447 -1.85 -7.48 -10.84
N GLN A 448 -3.04 -7.72 -11.39
CA GLN A 448 -3.84 -6.69 -12.08
C GLN A 448 -4.18 -5.51 -11.17
N PHE A 449 -4.22 -5.74 -9.85
CA PHE A 449 -4.63 -4.77 -8.84
C PHE A 449 -3.47 -4.04 -8.18
N GLU A 450 -2.32 -3.98 -8.85
CA GLU A 450 -1.16 -3.25 -8.38
C GLU A 450 -0.76 -2.16 -9.38
N ALA A 451 -0.39 -1.00 -8.87
CA ALA A 451 0.16 0.06 -9.69
C ALA A 451 1.60 -0.27 -10.15
N GLY A 452 1.93 0.13 -11.36
CA GLY A 452 3.29 0.20 -11.85
C GLY A 452 3.93 1.57 -11.56
N PHE A 453 5.27 1.61 -11.48
CA PHE A 453 6.03 2.80 -11.09
C PHE A 453 7.14 3.10 -12.07
N ILE A 454 7.24 4.37 -12.47
CA ILE A 454 8.37 4.91 -13.23
C ILE A 454 9.29 5.62 -12.24
N SER A 455 10.59 5.47 -12.41
CA SER A 455 11.63 6.18 -11.67
C SER A 455 12.35 7.19 -12.57
N THR A 456 13.07 8.13 -11.95
CA THR A 456 13.94 9.06 -12.69
C THR A 456 15.10 8.37 -13.42
N ALA A 457 15.35 7.09 -13.11
CA ALA A 457 16.38 6.28 -13.76
C ALA A 457 15.89 5.57 -15.03
N HIS A 458 14.57 5.52 -15.29
CA HIS A 458 14.06 4.99 -16.56
C HIS A 458 14.45 5.91 -17.71
N THR A 459 15.28 5.40 -18.60
CA THR A 459 15.74 6.13 -19.80
C THR A 459 14.68 6.09 -20.91
N PRO A 460 14.71 7.06 -21.86
CA PRO A 460 13.85 6.98 -23.05
C PRO A 460 13.99 5.66 -23.81
N ALA A 461 15.20 5.10 -23.90
CA ALA A 461 15.43 3.81 -24.57
C ALA A 461 14.73 2.65 -23.87
N GLU A 462 14.68 2.62 -22.54
CA GLU A 462 13.96 1.61 -21.77
C GLU A 462 12.44 1.73 -21.95
N ILE A 463 11.91 2.95 -21.99
CA ILE A 463 10.49 3.19 -22.28
C ILE A 463 10.13 2.70 -23.69
N GLU A 464 10.94 3.03 -24.72
CA GLU A 464 10.69 2.53 -26.09
C GLU A 464 10.81 1.00 -26.18
N THR A 465 11.73 0.39 -25.45
CA THR A 465 11.86 -1.07 -25.36
C THR A 465 10.60 -1.68 -24.74
N THR A 466 10.07 -1.09 -23.66
CA THR A 466 8.83 -1.53 -23.02
C THR A 466 7.63 -1.41 -23.96
N ILE A 467 7.49 -0.31 -24.69
CA ILE A 467 6.41 -0.10 -25.65
C ILE A 467 6.49 -1.13 -26.78
N ARG A 468 7.68 -1.41 -27.34
CA ARG A 468 7.86 -2.45 -28.37
C ARG A 468 7.52 -3.85 -27.84
N ALA A 469 7.95 -4.17 -26.62
CA ALA A 469 7.61 -5.43 -25.96
C ALA A 469 6.09 -5.57 -25.78
N ALA A 470 5.43 -4.53 -25.30
CA ALA A 470 3.98 -4.51 -25.13
C ALA A 470 3.24 -4.70 -26.47
N ALA A 471 3.66 -3.99 -27.51
CA ALA A 471 3.07 -4.15 -28.85
C ALA A 471 3.26 -5.55 -29.43
N LYS A 472 4.39 -6.22 -29.16
CA LYS A 472 4.63 -7.61 -29.54
C LYS A 472 3.72 -8.57 -28.78
N VAL A 473 3.64 -8.41 -27.46
CA VAL A 473 2.88 -9.29 -26.56
C VAL A 473 1.36 -9.14 -26.82
N LEU A 474 0.86 -7.90 -26.92
CA LEU A 474 -0.57 -7.64 -27.14
C LEU A 474 -1.10 -8.27 -28.45
N ARG A 475 -0.28 -8.35 -29.50
CA ARG A 475 -0.66 -9.03 -30.75
C ARG A 475 -0.77 -10.56 -30.62
N GLN A 476 -0.31 -11.13 -29.49
CA GLN A 476 -0.36 -12.58 -29.24
C GLN A 476 -1.47 -12.96 -28.25
N LEU A 477 -2.20 -11.96 -27.71
CA LEU A 477 -3.31 -12.17 -26.76
C LEU A 477 -4.66 -12.30 -27.46
#